data_e23baa23ccacb90a3668da0af4508e55
#
_entry.id   e23baa23ccacb90a3668da0af4508e55
#
_cell.length_a   1.000
_cell.length_b   1.000
_cell.length_c   1.000
_cell.angle_alpha   90.00
_cell.angle_beta   90.00
_cell.angle_gamma   90.00
#
_symmetry.space_group_name_H-M   'P 1'
#
loop_
_entity.id
_entity.type
_entity.pdbx_description
1 polymer ?
#
loop_
_entity_poly.entity_id
_entity_poly.type
_entity_poly.pdbx_seq_one_letter_code
_entity_poly.pdbx_strand_id
1 'polypeptide(L)'
;GLVGSEMCIRDSLVGVSFASASQITLSHTDRSNPDSFHAERRSLLNKYAGFAKRHFNSTGQHLDIVDLHYADKQKRASGKTPLRYNTYWTGSILVGSPPQAAPVVFDTGSSDLILDKSFYNPKKSLSANNLNTPFDFSYINLHVYGDIYSDHVAIGDVKADNVPIGHGREDFDGDLAGGKFGLSFSTAENSGFDVKQDPFIWAAKKQNPIQSSSFQFTLRRSGKATLNVGDVDHSELAGPISWADENTDKTFWRTSVELNGNKIENAIVDSGTNVITGPNDQVKAVLDQLDGVWVEQSPDGTYQGRYSCQNPPNLHFTVAGQTFKLSSDAINFGYAGDKCFLAMGGTLGLNDWILGSPFMELGSVIFNYDTRRMGFAKAR
;
A
#
# COMPACT_ATOMS: atom_id res chain seq x y z
N GLY A 1 52.24 -31.31 -47.35
CA GLY A 1 51.33 -31.23 -46.25
C GLY A 1 50.88 -29.83 -45.99
N LEU A 2 49.65 -29.55 -46.27
CA LEU A 2 48.96 -28.29 -45.88
C LEU A 2 48.27 -28.51 -44.54
N VAL A 3 48.62 -27.71 -43.56
CA VAL A 3 47.98 -27.66 -42.25
C VAL A 3 46.87 -26.61 -42.33
N GLY A 4 45.62 -27.04 -42.26
CA GLY A 4 44.50 -26.15 -42.12
C GLY A 4 44.34 -25.69 -40.66
N SER A 5 44.37 -24.39 -40.42
CA SER A 5 44.03 -23.81 -39.14
C SER A 5 42.50 -23.62 -39.05
N GLU A 6 41.86 -24.44 -38.26
CA GLU A 6 40.48 -24.21 -37.84
C GLU A 6 40.45 -23.06 -36.81
N MET A 7 39.85 -21.98 -37.21
CA MET A 7 39.60 -20.83 -36.33
C MET A 7 38.30 -21.10 -35.55
N CYS A 8 38.45 -21.58 -34.32
CA CYS A 8 37.31 -21.66 -33.38
C CYS A 8 36.80 -20.26 -33.05
N ILE A 9 35.69 -19.88 -33.66
CA ILE A 9 34.89 -18.74 -33.20
C ILE A 9 34.23 -19.19 -31.90
N ARG A 10 34.73 -18.74 -30.77
CA ARG A 10 34.03 -18.80 -29.50
C ARG A 10 32.90 -17.75 -29.57
N ASP A 11 31.68 -18.20 -29.82
CA ASP A 11 30.48 -17.43 -29.53
C ASP A 11 30.44 -17.19 -28.00
N SER A 12 30.85 -16.02 -27.59
CA SER A 12 30.58 -15.52 -26.25
C SER A 12 29.08 -15.14 -26.19
N LEU A 13 28.27 -16.12 -25.81
CA LEU A 13 26.94 -15.82 -25.31
C LEU A 13 27.10 -14.89 -24.10
N VAL A 14 26.91 -13.60 -24.33
CA VAL A 14 26.69 -12.65 -23.23
C VAL A 14 25.35 -13.06 -22.62
N GLY A 15 25.43 -13.88 -21.59
CA GLY A 15 24.26 -14.20 -20.78
C GLY A 15 23.75 -12.91 -20.17
N VAL A 16 22.62 -12.43 -20.66
CA VAL A 16 21.89 -11.34 -19.98
C VAL A 16 21.39 -11.94 -18.67
N SER A 17 22.08 -11.62 -17.58
CA SER A 17 21.65 -11.98 -16.23
C SER A 17 20.47 -11.09 -15.90
N PHE A 18 19.26 -11.65 -15.92
CA PHE A 18 18.11 -10.98 -15.37
C PHE A 18 18.31 -10.86 -13.84
N ALA A 19 18.03 -9.68 -13.29
CA ALA A 19 17.96 -9.55 -11.84
C ALA A 19 16.89 -10.51 -11.33
N SER A 20 17.25 -11.40 -10.43
CA SER A 20 16.30 -12.33 -9.80
C SER A 20 15.27 -11.54 -9.03
N ALA A 21 14.03 -12.04 -9.00
CA ALA A 21 13.00 -11.52 -8.09
C ALA A 21 13.52 -11.51 -6.65
N SER A 22 13.15 -10.47 -5.91
CA SER A 22 13.57 -10.31 -4.53
C SER A 22 12.40 -10.42 -3.58
N GLN A 23 12.64 -11.12 -2.48
CA GLN A 23 11.70 -11.26 -1.39
C GLN A 23 12.22 -10.55 -0.14
N ILE A 24 11.39 -9.74 0.48
CA ILE A 24 11.65 -9.18 1.80
C ILE A 24 10.59 -9.65 2.79
N THR A 25 11.01 -9.79 4.05
CA THR A 25 10.09 -10.10 5.16
C THR A 25 9.44 -8.82 5.63
N LEU A 26 8.13 -8.86 5.80
CA LEU A 26 7.35 -7.78 6.39
C LEU A 26 7.12 -8.07 7.87
N SER A 27 7.11 -7.02 8.68
CA SER A 27 6.73 -7.05 10.08
C SER A 27 5.46 -6.24 10.32
N HIS A 28 4.74 -6.60 11.36
CA HIS A 28 3.50 -5.97 11.76
C HIS A 28 3.42 -5.93 13.28
N THR A 29 2.86 -4.87 13.84
CA THR A 29 2.54 -4.76 15.27
C THR A 29 1.04 -4.96 15.48
N ASP A 30 0.66 -5.52 16.64
CA ASP A 30 -0.72 -5.85 16.94
C ASP A 30 -1.62 -4.61 17.06
N ARG A 31 -2.84 -4.73 16.56
CA ARG A 31 -3.92 -3.76 16.75
C ARG A 31 -4.50 -3.97 18.15
N SER A 32 -4.34 -3.00 19.03
CA SER A 32 -4.75 -3.19 20.43
C SER A 32 -5.66 -2.11 20.98
N ASN A 33 -5.91 -1.01 20.26
CA ASN A 33 -6.68 0.11 20.80
C ASN A 33 -7.85 0.52 19.90
N PRO A 34 -9.11 0.44 20.40
CA PRO A 34 -10.31 0.87 19.68
C PRO A 34 -10.30 2.34 19.23
N ASP A 35 -9.69 3.23 20.02
CA ASP A 35 -9.61 4.66 19.69
C ASP A 35 -8.78 4.92 18.43
N SER A 36 -7.85 4.01 18.11
CA SER A 36 -7.07 4.08 16.88
C SER A 36 -7.90 3.83 15.61
N PHE A 37 -9.05 3.14 15.73
CA PHE A 37 -9.93 2.89 14.58
C PHE A 37 -10.52 4.20 13.98
N HIS A 38 -11.00 5.09 14.85
CA HIS A 38 -11.51 6.39 14.40
C HIS A 38 -10.42 7.27 13.83
N ALA A 39 -9.24 7.19 14.43
CA ALA A 39 -8.08 7.92 13.98
C ALA A 39 -7.60 7.43 12.61
N GLU A 40 -7.57 6.11 12.40
CA GLU A 40 -7.23 5.48 11.12
C GLU A 40 -8.16 5.96 10.00
N ARG A 41 -9.48 5.92 10.20
CA ARG A 41 -10.44 6.39 9.21
C ARG A 41 -10.31 7.87 8.88
N ARG A 42 -10.03 8.72 9.88
CA ARG A 42 -9.75 10.14 9.63
C ARG A 42 -8.45 10.35 8.86
N SER A 43 -7.40 9.60 9.18
CA SER A 43 -6.14 9.63 8.46
C SER A 43 -6.36 9.26 6.99
N LEU A 44 -7.10 8.21 6.74
CA LEU A 44 -7.48 7.77 5.40
C LEU A 44 -8.25 8.85 4.63
N LEU A 45 -9.28 9.46 5.23
CA LEU A 45 -10.06 10.51 4.57
C LEU A 45 -9.16 11.66 4.10
N ASN A 46 -8.19 12.08 4.92
CA ASN A 46 -7.28 13.15 4.51
C ASN A 46 -6.20 12.70 3.53
N LYS A 47 -5.72 11.46 3.60
CA LYS A 47 -4.85 10.88 2.58
C LYS A 47 -5.47 11.04 1.21
N TYR A 48 -6.72 10.58 1.04
CA TYR A 48 -7.41 10.65 -0.25
C TYR A 48 -7.87 12.06 -0.61
N ALA A 49 -8.27 12.90 0.35
CA ALA A 49 -8.57 14.31 0.08
C ALA A 49 -7.32 15.08 -0.37
N GLY A 50 -6.17 14.84 0.25
CA GLY A 50 -4.89 15.39 -0.18
C GLY A 50 -4.53 14.97 -1.60
N PHE A 51 -4.72 13.69 -1.90
CA PHE A 51 -4.48 13.15 -3.24
C PHE A 51 -5.43 13.78 -4.27
N ALA A 52 -6.74 13.79 -4.04
CA ALA A 52 -7.72 14.37 -4.95
C ALA A 52 -7.43 15.85 -5.26
N LYS A 53 -7.00 16.65 -4.26
CA LYS A 53 -6.61 18.04 -4.45
C LYS A 53 -5.36 18.18 -5.34
N ARG A 54 -4.32 17.36 -5.10
CA ARG A 54 -3.10 17.39 -5.93
C ARG A 54 -3.41 16.98 -7.37
N HIS A 55 -4.18 15.91 -7.54
CA HIS A 55 -4.60 15.45 -8.86
C HIS A 55 -5.36 16.56 -9.63
N PHE A 56 -6.31 17.22 -8.98
CA PHE A 56 -7.02 18.35 -9.59
C PHE A 56 -6.07 19.48 -9.98
N ASN A 57 -5.13 19.84 -9.11
CA ASN A 57 -4.17 20.91 -9.39
C ASN A 57 -3.24 20.57 -10.57
N SER A 58 -2.88 19.30 -10.76
CA SER A 58 -1.96 18.87 -11.83
C SER A 58 -2.67 18.60 -13.16
N THR A 59 -3.91 18.08 -13.13
CA THR A 59 -4.60 17.60 -14.34
C THR A 59 -5.85 18.41 -14.71
N GLY A 60 -6.39 19.19 -13.78
CA GLY A 60 -7.70 19.84 -13.91
C GLY A 60 -8.88 18.88 -13.78
N GLN A 61 -8.65 17.59 -13.49
CA GLN A 61 -9.69 16.57 -13.35
C GLN A 61 -10.04 16.31 -11.90
N HIS A 62 -11.34 16.21 -11.60
CA HIS A 62 -11.82 15.83 -10.28
C HIS A 62 -11.79 14.31 -10.10
N LEU A 63 -11.36 13.88 -8.93
CA LEU A 63 -11.49 12.50 -8.46
C LEU A 63 -12.59 12.45 -7.42
N ASP A 64 -13.63 11.68 -7.67
CA ASP A 64 -14.79 11.52 -6.78
C ASP A 64 -14.58 10.42 -5.74
N ILE A 65 -13.44 10.44 -5.06
CA ILE A 65 -13.10 9.49 -4.00
C ILE A 65 -13.61 9.96 -2.65
N VAL A 66 -13.55 11.28 -2.41
CA VAL A 66 -13.93 11.90 -1.13
C VAL A 66 -14.69 13.20 -1.36
N ASP A 67 -15.61 13.50 -0.44
CA ASP A 67 -16.19 14.83 -0.30
C ASP A 67 -15.15 15.79 0.31
N LEU A 68 -14.53 16.61 -0.53
CA LEU A 68 -13.50 17.56 -0.11
C LEU A 68 -14.04 18.59 0.89
N HIS A 69 -15.31 18.97 0.78
CA HIS A 69 -15.93 19.92 1.72
C HIS A 69 -16.08 19.30 3.12
N TYR A 70 -16.46 18.02 3.18
CA TYR A 70 -16.52 17.28 4.45
C TYR A 70 -15.13 17.09 5.04
N ALA A 71 -14.14 16.69 4.25
CA ALA A 71 -12.76 16.51 4.70
C ALA A 71 -12.16 17.81 5.27
N ASP A 72 -12.41 18.95 4.64
CA ASP A 72 -11.92 20.25 5.13
C ASP A 72 -12.61 20.71 6.43
N LYS A 73 -13.87 20.36 6.64
CA LYS A 73 -14.55 20.57 7.94
C LYS A 73 -13.91 19.75 9.06
N GLN A 74 -13.59 18.48 8.78
CA GLN A 74 -12.94 17.61 9.77
C GLN A 74 -11.56 18.12 10.17
N LYS A 75 -10.77 18.64 9.23
CA LYS A 75 -9.47 19.28 9.55
C LYS A 75 -9.59 20.41 10.56
N ARG A 76 -10.64 21.21 10.48
CA ARG A 76 -10.87 22.34 11.42
C ARG A 76 -11.33 21.90 12.80
N ALA A 77 -11.96 20.73 12.90
CA ALA A 77 -12.50 20.20 14.16
C ALA A 77 -11.49 19.35 14.94
N SER A 78 -10.40 18.89 14.33
CA SER A 78 -9.45 17.98 14.97
C SER A 78 -8.44 18.74 15.81
N GLY A 79 -8.54 18.61 17.14
CA GLY A 79 -7.43 18.84 18.05
C GLY A 79 -6.35 17.76 17.82
N LYS A 80 -5.06 18.08 18.10
CA LYS A 80 -3.95 17.13 18.04
C LYS A 80 -4.22 15.96 19.01
N THR A 81 -4.60 14.82 18.50
CA THR A 81 -4.59 13.56 19.26
C THR A 81 -3.34 12.80 18.82
N PRO A 82 -2.37 12.54 19.70
CA PRO A 82 -1.19 11.77 19.34
C PRO A 82 -1.64 10.32 19.07
N LEU A 83 -1.52 9.89 17.82
CA LEU A 83 -1.64 8.48 17.44
C LEU A 83 -0.29 7.82 17.65
N ARG A 84 -0.23 6.85 18.55
CA ARG A 84 0.95 6.02 18.78
C ARG A 84 0.59 4.56 18.51
N TYR A 85 0.41 4.17 17.23
CA TYR A 85 0.23 2.77 16.89
C TYR A 85 0.86 2.46 15.54
N ASN A 86 1.85 1.58 15.57
CA ASN A 86 2.52 1.06 14.39
C ASN A 86 1.85 -0.26 13.99
N THR A 87 0.71 -0.16 13.29
CA THR A 87 -0.11 -1.31 12.88
C THR A 87 0.09 -1.70 11.41
N TYR A 88 1.00 -1.03 10.69
CA TYR A 88 1.24 -1.24 9.27
C TYR A 88 2.22 -2.37 8.99
N TRP A 89 2.08 -2.97 7.83
CA TRP A 89 3.06 -3.91 7.31
C TRP A 89 4.30 -3.17 6.80
N THR A 90 5.42 -3.41 7.46
CA THR A 90 6.67 -2.70 7.21
C THR A 90 7.78 -3.65 6.78
N GLY A 91 8.68 -3.16 5.95
CA GLY A 91 9.90 -3.84 5.57
C GLY A 91 11.03 -2.85 5.37
N SER A 92 12.24 -3.34 5.19
CA SER A 92 13.43 -2.50 5.05
C SER A 92 13.83 -2.37 3.58
N ILE A 93 14.17 -1.16 3.18
CA ILE A 93 14.80 -0.84 1.89
C ILE A 93 16.22 -0.31 2.11
N LEU A 94 17.02 -0.28 1.06
CA LEU A 94 18.33 0.33 1.06
C LEU A 94 18.33 1.55 0.14
N VAL A 95 18.90 2.66 0.61
CA VAL A 95 18.90 3.94 -0.11
C VAL A 95 20.27 4.57 -0.09
N GLY A 96 20.71 5.07 -1.26
CA GLY A 96 21.93 5.83 -1.39
C GLY A 96 23.21 5.00 -1.54
N SER A 97 24.36 5.70 -1.62
CA SER A 97 25.70 5.12 -1.74
C SER A 97 26.67 5.86 -0.81
N PRO A 98 27.20 5.22 0.27
CA PRO A 98 26.89 3.87 0.73
C PRO A 98 25.42 3.69 1.15
N PRO A 99 24.91 2.44 1.13
CA PRO A 99 23.50 2.19 1.42
C PRO A 99 23.11 2.53 2.86
N GLN A 100 22.00 3.23 3.03
CA GLN A 100 21.35 3.53 4.29
C GLN A 100 20.07 2.68 4.39
N ALA A 101 19.89 1.94 5.47
CA ALA A 101 18.70 1.11 5.67
C ALA A 101 17.56 1.97 6.22
N ALA A 102 16.39 1.91 5.58
CA ALA A 102 15.20 2.61 6.01
C ALA A 102 14.03 1.63 6.12
N PRO A 103 13.39 1.53 7.29
CA PRO A 103 12.12 0.83 7.42
C PRO A 103 11.02 1.66 6.78
N VAL A 104 10.15 1.04 5.99
CA VAL A 104 9.06 1.73 5.30
C VAL A 104 7.76 0.94 5.36
N VAL A 105 6.65 1.67 5.34
CA VAL A 105 5.33 1.11 5.04
C VAL A 105 5.22 1.00 3.52
N PHE A 106 4.96 -0.20 2.99
CA PHE A 106 4.65 -0.39 1.57
C PHE A 106 3.18 -0.11 1.32
N ASP A 107 2.89 0.92 0.51
CA ASP A 107 1.58 1.55 0.41
C ASP A 107 1.06 1.54 -1.04
N THR A 108 0.14 0.62 -1.36
CA THR A 108 -0.48 0.55 -2.69
C THR A 108 -1.52 1.65 -2.94
N GLY A 109 -1.86 2.44 -1.93
CA GLY A 109 -2.75 3.59 -2.03
C GLY A 109 -2.04 4.94 -2.15
N SER A 110 -0.71 4.96 -2.33
CA SER A 110 0.06 6.17 -2.66
C SER A 110 1.20 5.86 -3.63
N SER A 111 1.84 6.89 -4.16
CA SER A 111 2.79 6.77 -5.27
C SER A 111 4.23 7.13 -4.91
N ASP A 112 4.45 7.87 -3.84
CA ASP A 112 5.73 8.51 -3.58
C ASP A 112 6.55 7.78 -2.51
N LEU A 113 7.87 7.77 -2.67
CA LEU A 113 8.80 7.35 -1.63
C LEU A 113 9.16 8.55 -0.76
N ILE A 114 8.74 8.52 0.50
CA ILE A 114 9.04 9.56 1.48
C ILE A 114 9.79 8.93 2.63
N LEU A 115 10.92 9.52 3.01
CA LEU A 115 11.78 9.02 4.08
C LEU A 115 11.98 10.07 5.17
N ASP A 116 11.95 9.60 6.40
CA ASP A 116 12.31 10.36 7.59
C ASP A 116 13.81 10.68 7.60
N LYS A 117 14.16 11.89 8.03
CA LYS A 117 15.55 12.36 8.12
C LYS A 117 16.44 11.50 9.04
N SER A 118 15.85 10.74 9.96
CA SER A 118 16.57 9.85 10.87
C SER A 118 17.09 8.60 10.17
N PHE A 119 16.45 8.17 9.06
CA PHE A 119 16.81 6.95 8.31
C PHE A 119 17.50 7.24 6.99
N TYR A 120 17.26 8.37 6.36
CA TYR A 120 17.94 8.76 5.13
C TYR A 120 18.54 10.16 5.25
N ASN A 121 19.84 10.25 5.02
CA ASN A 121 20.56 11.53 4.97
C ASN A 121 21.24 11.67 3.59
N PRO A 122 20.70 12.52 2.71
CA PRO A 122 21.26 12.70 1.36
C PRO A 122 22.70 13.21 1.36
N LYS A 123 23.14 13.93 2.42
CA LYS A 123 24.52 14.40 2.54
C LYS A 123 25.52 13.27 2.80
N LYS A 124 25.04 12.08 3.20
CA LYS A 124 25.88 10.88 3.40
C LYS A 124 25.86 9.96 2.18
N SER A 125 25.11 10.30 1.13
CA SER A 125 25.04 9.53 -0.11
C SER A 125 25.82 10.25 -1.22
N LEU A 126 26.73 9.53 -1.86
CA LEU A 126 27.50 10.04 -2.99
C LEU A 126 26.70 10.09 -4.30
N SER A 127 25.57 9.37 -4.34
CA SER A 127 24.65 9.30 -5.48
C SER A 127 23.43 10.21 -5.33
N ALA A 128 23.25 10.84 -4.18
CA ALA A 128 22.14 11.74 -3.96
C ALA A 128 22.25 13.01 -4.83
N ASN A 129 21.17 13.33 -5.54
CA ASN A 129 21.07 14.57 -6.31
C ASN A 129 19.83 15.35 -5.87
N ASN A 130 20.02 16.59 -5.43
CA ASN A 130 18.92 17.47 -5.05
C ASN A 130 18.18 17.95 -6.30
N LEU A 131 16.89 17.67 -6.39
CA LEU A 131 16.07 18.07 -7.53
C LEU A 131 15.57 19.52 -7.42
N ASN A 132 15.89 20.21 -6.33
CA ASN A 132 15.49 21.58 -6.03
C ASN A 132 13.97 21.79 -6.08
N THR A 133 13.22 20.75 -5.80
CA THR A 133 11.77 20.75 -5.74
C THR A 133 11.34 20.44 -4.32
N PRO A 134 10.57 21.33 -3.64
CA PRO A 134 10.01 21.02 -2.33
C PRO A 134 8.78 20.11 -2.48
N PHE A 135 8.45 19.41 -1.39
CA PHE A 135 7.16 18.74 -1.25
C PHE A 135 6.51 19.11 0.08
N ASP A 136 5.19 19.04 0.11
CA ASP A 136 4.36 19.33 1.28
C ASP A 136 3.13 18.43 1.25
N PHE A 137 3.09 17.46 2.16
CA PHE A 137 1.98 16.53 2.30
C PHE A 137 1.35 16.67 3.68
N SER A 138 0.09 17.02 3.69
CA SER A 138 -0.69 17.09 4.93
C SER A 138 -1.53 15.82 5.07
N TYR A 139 -1.24 15.03 6.09
CA TYR A 139 -2.10 14.00 6.66
C TYR A 139 -2.73 14.56 7.94
N ILE A 140 -3.81 13.97 8.48
CA ILE A 140 -4.53 14.58 9.64
C ILE A 140 -3.63 14.91 10.83
N ASN A 141 -2.73 13.99 11.16
CA ASN A 141 -1.88 14.09 12.34
C ASN A 141 -0.40 14.22 11.97
N LEU A 142 -0.10 14.26 10.69
CA LEU A 142 1.25 14.32 10.19
C LEU A 142 1.32 15.29 9.02
N HIS A 143 2.09 16.33 9.21
CA HIS A 143 2.49 17.24 8.15
C HIS A 143 3.91 16.89 7.76
N VAL A 144 4.09 16.31 6.59
CA VAL A 144 5.40 15.92 6.07
C VAL A 144 5.78 16.87 4.95
N TYR A 145 6.86 17.58 5.14
CA TYR A 145 7.39 18.50 4.15
C TYR A 145 8.92 18.38 4.06
N GLY A 146 9.46 18.75 2.93
CA GLY A 146 10.88 18.61 2.71
C GLY A 146 11.32 18.93 1.30
N ASP A 147 12.47 18.36 0.93
CA ASP A 147 13.05 18.51 -0.39
C ASP A 147 13.12 17.16 -1.09
N ILE A 148 12.93 17.16 -2.41
CA ILE A 148 13.01 15.96 -3.21
C ILE A 148 14.45 15.78 -3.70
N TYR A 149 14.97 14.59 -3.44
CA TYR A 149 16.25 14.11 -3.98
C TYR A 149 15.98 12.96 -4.96
N SER A 150 16.90 12.70 -5.86
CA SER A 150 16.98 11.40 -6.52
C SER A 150 18.19 10.64 -6.03
N ASP A 151 18.06 9.32 -5.83
CA ASP A 151 19.14 8.48 -5.34
C ASP A 151 18.96 7.01 -5.79
N HIS A 152 19.92 6.15 -5.44
CA HIS A 152 19.80 4.70 -5.57
C HIS A 152 18.82 4.15 -4.56
N VAL A 153 17.93 3.25 -4.98
CA VAL A 153 17.00 2.54 -4.10
C VAL A 153 17.05 1.05 -4.41
N ALA A 154 17.02 0.22 -3.37
CA ALA A 154 16.99 -1.23 -3.51
C ALA A 154 15.98 -1.87 -2.56
N ILE A 155 15.21 -2.85 -3.09
CA ILE A 155 14.37 -3.77 -2.35
C ILE A 155 14.96 -5.17 -2.57
N GLY A 156 15.65 -5.72 -1.57
CA GLY A 156 16.45 -6.92 -1.75
C GLY A 156 17.46 -6.76 -2.89
N ASP A 157 17.40 -7.63 -3.91
CA ASP A 157 18.32 -7.59 -5.06
C ASP A 157 17.83 -6.70 -6.22
N VAL A 158 16.58 -6.28 -6.20
CA VAL A 158 16.03 -5.36 -7.20
C VAL A 158 16.46 -3.94 -6.88
N LYS A 159 17.09 -3.28 -7.84
CA LYS A 159 17.68 -1.94 -7.69
C LYS A 159 17.21 -1.01 -8.78
N ALA A 160 17.16 0.27 -8.45
CA ALA A 160 16.92 1.35 -9.41
C ALA A 160 17.74 2.58 -9.03
N ASP A 161 18.25 3.27 -10.05
CA ASP A 161 18.95 4.52 -9.91
C ASP A 161 18.01 5.69 -10.20
N ASN A 162 18.35 6.87 -9.72
CA ASN A 162 17.58 8.09 -9.96
C ASN A 162 16.12 8.04 -9.49
N VAL A 163 15.82 7.28 -8.44
CA VAL A 163 14.49 7.22 -7.87
C VAL A 163 14.21 8.49 -7.07
N PRO A 164 13.07 9.17 -7.29
CA PRO A 164 12.71 10.36 -6.52
C PRO A 164 12.34 9.99 -5.08
N ILE A 165 12.89 10.74 -4.12
CA ILE A 165 12.75 10.51 -2.69
C ILE A 165 12.45 11.83 -2.01
N GLY A 166 11.30 11.93 -1.35
CA GLY A 166 10.99 13.02 -0.45
C GLY A 166 11.76 12.84 0.86
N HIS A 167 12.75 13.69 1.09
CA HIS A 167 13.49 13.74 2.34
C HIS A 167 12.79 14.70 3.31
N GLY A 168 12.15 14.17 4.34
CA GLY A 168 11.46 14.96 5.36
C GLY A 168 12.40 15.83 6.18
N ARG A 169 11.98 17.06 6.48
CA ARG A 169 12.77 17.99 7.32
C ARG A 169 12.58 17.75 8.81
N GLU A 170 11.49 17.10 9.20
CA GLU A 170 11.17 16.72 10.58
C GLU A 170 11.10 15.21 10.72
N ASP A 171 11.19 14.69 11.95
CA ASP A 171 10.97 13.28 12.22
C ASP A 171 9.48 12.97 12.02
N PHE A 172 9.18 11.83 11.41
CA PHE A 172 7.81 11.38 11.28
C PHE A 172 7.34 10.83 12.63
N ASP A 173 6.30 11.43 13.18
CA ASP A 173 5.70 10.93 14.41
C ASP A 173 5.17 9.51 14.19
N GLY A 174 5.81 8.54 14.82
CA GLY A 174 5.38 7.16 15.15
C GLY A 174 4.70 6.27 14.10
N ASP A 175 3.93 6.83 13.19
CA ASP A 175 2.99 6.05 12.36
C ASP A 175 3.57 5.54 11.03
N LEU A 176 4.68 6.11 10.55
CA LEU A 176 5.28 5.74 9.25
C LEU A 176 6.56 4.90 9.36
N ALA A 177 6.88 4.36 10.54
CA ALA A 177 8.05 3.51 10.79
C ALA A 177 9.42 4.14 10.45
N GLY A 178 9.56 4.90 9.47
CA GLY A 178 10.78 5.56 8.94
C GLY A 178 10.53 6.10 7.55
N GLY A 179 9.38 5.75 6.97
CA GLY A 179 8.96 6.24 5.69
C GLY A 179 7.79 5.50 5.08
N LYS A 180 7.40 5.97 3.92
CA LYS A 180 6.34 5.38 3.11
C LYS A 180 6.88 5.11 1.72
N PHE A 181 6.67 3.90 1.23
CA PHE A 181 7.04 3.47 -0.11
C PHE A 181 5.76 3.28 -0.94
N GLY A 182 5.47 4.26 -1.79
CA GLY A 182 4.28 4.22 -2.65
C GLY A 182 4.39 3.17 -3.74
N LEU A 183 3.31 2.40 -3.93
CA LEU A 183 3.19 1.32 -4.91
C LEU A 183 1.89 1.42 -5.74
N SER A 184 1.23 2.59 -5.77
CA SER A 184 0.11 2.83 -6.68
C SER A 184 0.59 3.04 -8.12
N PHE A 185 -0.34 3.18 -9.05
CA PHE A 185 -0.01 3.62 -10.41
C PHE A 185 0.48 5.05 -10.37
N SER A 186 1.78 5.23 -10.26
CA SER A 186 2.41 6.51 -10.35
C SER A 186 2.97 6.70 -11.74
N THR A 187 2.40 7.64 -12.46
CA THR A 187 3.11 8.33 -13.51
C THR A 187 3.60 9.66 -12.93
N ALA A 188 4.50 10.35 -13.59
CA ALA A 188 4.87 11.72 -13.21
C ALA A 188 3.64 12.66 -13.07
N GLU A 189 2.51 12.29 -13.69
CA GLU A 189 1.25 13.03 -13.66
C GLU A 189 0.42 12.76 -12.39
N ASN A 190 0.63 11.59 -11.74
CA ASN A 190 -0.14 11.15 -10.56
C ASN A 190 0.68 11.14 -9.26
N SER A 191 1.99 11.39 -9.36
CA SER A 191 2.87 11.55 -8.22
C SER A 191 2.51 12.83 -7.44
N GLY A 192 2.67 12.80 -6.13
CA GLY A 192 2.65 14.01 -5.31
C GLY A 192 3.91 14.85 -5.50
N PHE A 193 4.91 14.30 -6.17
CA PHE A 193 6.14 14.99 -6.53
C PHE A 193 6.02 15.59 -7.93
N ASP A 194 6.28 16.87 -8.06
CA ASP A 194 6.39 17.56 -9.37
C ASP A 194 7.82 17.36 -9.92
N VAL A 195 8.13 16.12 -10.32
CA VAL A 195 9.45 15.74 -10.84
C VAL A 195 9.31 14.83 -12.07
N LYS A 196 10.39 14.73 -12.85
CA LYS A 196 10.43 13.94 -14.10
C LYS A 196 10.93 12.51 -13.91
N GLN A 197 11.44 12.19 -12.72
CA GLN A 197 12.01 10.89 -12.39
C GLN A 197 10.91 9.84 -12.25
N ASP A 198 11.17 8.64 -12.75
CA ASP A 198 10.25 7.53 -12.60
C ASP A 198 10.24 6.99 -11.16
N PRO A 199 9.08 6.59 -10.63
CA PRO A 199 8.99 5.81 -9.42
C PRO A 199 9.75 4.48 -9.53
N PHE A 200 10.09 3.90 -8.38
CA PHE A 200 11.01 2.76 -8.27
C PHE A 200 10.73 1.61 -9.26
N ILE A 201 9.50 1.10 -9.34
CA ILE A 201 9.19 -0.07 -10.21
C ILE A 201 9.45 0.25 -11.68
N TRP A 202 9.05 1.45 -12.12
CA TRP A 202 9.27 1.89 -13.51
C TRP A 202 10.75 2.12 -13.79
N ALA A 203 11.48 2.73 -12.84
CA ALA A 203 12.91 2.92 -12.93
C ALA A 203 13.66 1.56 -12.96
N ALA A 204 13.29 0.64 -12.07
CA ALA A 204 13.87 -0.70 -12.02
C ALA A 204 13.64 -1.48 -13.32
N LYS A 205 12.42 -1.41 -13.88
CA LYS A 205 12.12 -2.07 -15.15
C LYS A 205 12.95 -1.53 -16.31
N LYS A 206 13.15 -0.22 -16.37
CA LYS A 206 13.93 0.41 -17.46
C LYS A 206 15.43 0.13 -17.37
N GLN A 207 15.95 0.02 -16.16
CA GLN A 207 17.39 -0.05 -15.90
C GLN A 207 17.90 -1.48 -15.71
N ASN A 208 17.12 -2.32 -15.05
CA ASN A 208 17.42 -3.71 -14.79
C ASN A 208 16.24 -4.53 -15.31
N PRO A 209 16.45 -5.42 -16.30
CA PRO A 209 15.35 -6.22 -16.82
C PRO A 209 14.89 -7.22 -15.74
N ILE A 210 13.99 -6.77 -14.87
CA ILE A 210 13.19 -7.67 -14.05
C ILE A 210 12.24 -8.44 -14.96
N GLN A 211 11.97 -9.69 -14.66
CA GLN A 211 11.13 -10.54 -15.51
C GLN A 211 9.71 -9.98 -15.65
N SER A 212 9.21 -9.38 -14.56
CA SER A 212 7.89 -8.81 -14.51
C SER A 212 7.89 -7.55 -13.67
N SER A 213 7.15 -6.52 -14.11
CA SER A 213 6.89 -5.34 -13.27
C SER A 213 5.76 -5.66 -12.28
N SER A 214 5.93 -6.72 -11.51
CA SER A 214 4.95 -7.16 -10.52
C SER A 214 5.52 -7.14 -9.11
N PHE A 215 4.62 -7.06 -8.15
CA PHE A 215 4.92 -7.30 -6.76
C PHE A 215 3.79 -8.11 -6.13
N GLN A 216 4.14 -8.94 -5.16
CA GLN A 216 3.24 -9.86 -4.48
C GLN A 216 3.34 -9.66 -2.99
N PHE A 217 2.22 -9.35 -2.36
CA PHE A 217 2.07 -9.42 -0.92
C PHE A 217 1.51 -10.78 -0.52
N THR A 218 2.12 -11.40 0.49
CA THR A 218 1.56 -12.55 1.20
C THR A 218 1.58 -12.20 2.68
N LEU A 219 0.44 -11.68 3.17
CA LEU A 219 0.33 -11.17 4.53
C LEU A 219 -0.20 -12.25 5.46
N ARG A 220 0.51 -12.50 6.56
CA ARG A 220 0.14 -13.46 7.60
C ARG A 220 0.47 -12.88 8.96
N ARG A 221 -0.49 -12.79 9.87
CA ARG A 221 -0.24 -12.38 11.26
C ARG A 221 0.52 -13.45 12.05
N SER A 222 0.22 -14.71 11.78
CA SER A 222 0.97 -15.84 12.28
C SER A 222 1.90 -16.37 11.18
N GLY A 223 3.21 -16.34 11.40
CA GLY A 223 4.18 -16.80 10.43
C GLY A 223 4.89 -15.70 9.67
N LYS A 224 5.49 -16.04 8.53
CA LYS A 224 6.26 -15.13 7.70
C LYS A 224 5.36 -14.39 6.72
N ALA A 225 5.27 -13.07 6.85
CA ALA A 225 4.69 -12.20 5.82
C ALA A 225 5.79 -11.70 4.89
N THR A 226 5.48 -11.59 3.60
CA THR A 226 6.46 -11.30 2.55
C THR A 226 5.94 -10.30 1.53
N LEU A 227 6.88 -9.56 0.96
CA LEU A 227 6.75 -8.80 -0.27
C LEU A 227 7.76 -9.32 -1.29
N ASN A 228 7.31 -9.85 -2.40
CA ASN A 228 8.13 -10.21 -3.55
C ASN A 228 8.05 -9.11 -4.60
N VAL A 229 9.16 -8.76 -5.21
CA VAL A 229 9.27 -7.72 -6.25
C VAL A 229 10.02 -8.28 -7.46
N GLY A 230 9.49 -8.04 -8.66
CA GLY A 230 10.11 -8.41 -9.93
C GLY A 230 9.63 -9.73 -10.51
N ASP A 231 8.96 -10.56 -9.74
CA ASP A 231 8.28 -11.79 -10.18
C ASP A 231 7.29 -12.29 -9.12
N VAL A 232 6.51 -13.30 -9.46
CA VAL A 232 5.60 -13.98 -8.54
C VAL A 232 6.28 -15.20 -7.93
N ASP A 233 6.34 -15.25 -6.60
CA ASP A 233 6.79 -16.46 -5.90
C ASP A 233 5.66 -17.50 -5.83
N HIS A 234 5.64 -18.40 -6.79
CA HIS A 234 4.68 -19.49 -6.85
C HIS A 234 4.80 -20.48 -5.68
N SER A 235 5.93 -20.51 -4.97
CA SER A 235 6.11 -21.38 -3.80
C SER A 235 5.23 -20.97 -2.62
N GLU A 236 4.81 -19.72 -2.56
CA GLU A 236 3.89 -19.21 -1.55
C GLU A 236 2.41 -19.46 -1.87
N LEU A 237 2.09 -19.95 -3.08
CA LEU A 237 0.72 -20.13 -3.55
C LEU A 237 0.23 -21.55 -3.26
N ALA A 238 -0.99 -21.68 -2.72
CA ALA A 238 -1.67 -22.97 -2.52
C ALA A 238 -2.60 -23.36 -3.68
N GLY A 239 -2.62 -22.60 -4.76
CA GLY A 239 -3.47 -22.84 -5.94
C GLY A 239 -3.20 -21.87 -7.07
N PRO A 240 -4.02 -21.90 -8.12
CA PRO A 240 -3.87 -21.00 -9.26
C PRO A 240 -4.15 -19.56 -8.88
N ILE A 241 -3.57 -18.63 -9.62
CA ILE A 241 -3.86 -17.20 -9.53
C ILE A 241 -5.14 -16.91 -10.32
N SER A 242 -6.12 -16.32 -9.67
CA SER A 242 -7.30 -15.73 -10.33
C SER A 242 -7.02 -14.26 -10.61
N TRP A 243 -7.05 -13.88 -11.87
CA TRP A 243 -6.76 -12.52 -12.31
C TRP A 243 -8.05 -11.71 -12.45
N ALA A 244 -8.13 -10.58 -11.77
CA ALA A 244 -9.18 -9.59 -11.98
C ALA A 244 -9.07 -8.97 -13.38
N ASP A 245 -10.12 -8.26 -13.79
CA ASP A 245 -10.10 -7.50 -15.05
C ASP A 245 -9.02 -6.42 -15.04
N GLU A 246 -8.65 -5.93 -16.23
CA GLU A 246 -7.68 -4.87 -16.35
C GLU A 246 -8.18 -3.61 -15.62
N ASN A 247 -7.35 -3.07 -14.75
CA ASN A 247 -7.62 -1.82 -14.07
C ASN A 247 -7.45 -0.65 -15.05
N THR A 248 -8.54 0.00 -15.38
CA THR A 248 -8.56 1.17 -16.27
C THR A 248 -8.28 2.48 -15.54
N ASP A 249 -8.38 2.49 -14.21
CA ASP A 249 -7.94 3.62 -13.39
C ASP A 249 -6.41 3.76 -13.48
N LYS A 250 -5.95 4.98 -13.69
CA LYS A 250 -4.52 5.29 -13.79
C LYS A 250 -3.94 5.80 -12.48
N THR A 251 -4.75 5.85 -11.43
CA THR A 251 -4.36 6.43 -10.14
C THR A 251 -4.21 5.38 -9.05
N PHE A 252 -5.15 4.42 -8.94
CA PHE A 252 -5.19 3.42 -7.88
C PHE A 252 -5.40 2.02 -8.42
N TRP A 253 -5.00 1.04 -7.61
CA TRP A 253 -5.31 -0.37 -7.83
C TRP A 253 -6.77 -0.61 -7.45
N ARG A 254 -7.64 -0.81 -8.44
CA ARG A 254 -9.07 -1.00 -8.26
C ARG A 254 -9.52 -2.38 -8.70
N THR A 255 -10.47 -2.94 -7.97
CA THR A 255 -11.13 -4.20 -8.35
C THR A 255 -12.56 -4.22 -7.81
N SER A 256 -13.44 -5.00 -8.44
CA SER A 256 -14.75 -5.29 -7.91
C SER A 256 -14.72 -6.58 -7.10
N VAL A 257 -15.43 -6.61 -5.99
CA VAL A 257 -15.51 -7.76 -5.08
C VAL A 257 -16.94 -7.98 -4.62
N GLU A 258 -17.19 -9.17 -4.06
CA GLU A 258 -18.40 -9.41 -3.27
C GLU A 258 -17.99 -9.69 -1.83
N LEU A 259 -18.56 -8.96 -0.89
CA LEU A 259 -18.43 -9.19 0.55
C LEU A 259 -19.70 -9.82 1.09
N ASN A 260 -19.63 -11.09 1.48
CA ASN A 260 -20.79 -11.87 1.94
C ASN A 260 -22.02 -11.73 0.99
N GLY A 261 -21.78 -11.75 -0.35
CA GLY A 261 -22.83 -11.57 -1.35
C GLY A 261 -23.17 -10.12 -1.72
N ASN A 262 -22.66 -9.13 -0.98
CA ASN A 262 -22.84 -7.72 -1.32
C ASN A 262 -21.77 -7.29 -2.33
N LYS A 263 -22.22 -6.83 -3.50
CA LYS A 263 -21.33 -6.33 -4.55
C LYS A 263 -20.75 -4.97 -4.16
N ILE A 264 -19.46 -4.85 -4.33
CA ILE A 264 -18.68 -3.63 -4.15
C ILE A 264 -17.90 -3.40 -5.45
N GLU A 265 -18.28 -2.38 -6.18
CA GLU A 265 -17.67 -2.05 -7.46
C GLU A 265 -16.48 -1.11 -7.27
N ASN A 266 -15.43 -1.33 -8.06
CA ASN A 266 -14.29 -0.43 -8.16
C ASN A 266 -13.61 -0.05 -6.83
N ALA A 267 -13.57 -0.97 -5.86
CA ALA A 267 -12.91 -0.73 -4.58
C ALA A 267 -11.38 -0.56 -4.75
N ILE A 268 -10.80 0.36 -4.00
CA ILE A 268 -9.35 0.58 -3.96
C ILE A 268 -8.72 -0.45 -3.03
N VAL A 269 -7.67 -1.15 -3.48
CA VAL A 269 -6.87 -2.06 -2.66
C VAL A 269 -5.64 -1.30 -2.13
N ASP A 270 -5.61 -1.09 -0.81
CA ASP A 270 -4.67 -0.18 -0.15
C ASP A 270 -3.94 -0.85 1.02
N SER A 271 -2.72 -1.33 0.78
CA SER A 271 -1.87 -1.93 1.83
C SER A 271 -1.44 -0.95 2.93
N GLY A 272 -1.50 0.34 2.66
CA GLY A 272 -1.23 1.42 3.62
C GLY A 272 -2.44 1.82 4.45
N THR A 273 -3.49 0.99 4.49
CA THR A 273 -4.70 1.18 5.30
C THR A 273 -4.96 -0.07 6.13
N ASN A 274 -5.25 0.08 7.43
CA ASN A 274 -5.38 -1.03 8.38
C ASN A 274 -6.81 -1.51 8.60
N VAL A 275 -7.77 -0.97 7.86
CA VAL A 275 -9.19 -1.29 7.97
C VAL A 275 -9.79 -1.52 6.59
N ILE A 276 -10.95 -2.16 6.57
CA ILE A 276 -11.86 -2.15 5.43
C ILE A 276 -12.85 -1.03 5.70
N THR A 277 -13.01 -0.09 4.77
CA THR A 277 -13.91 1.04 4.96
C THR A 277 -14.54 1.46 3.63
N GLY A 278 -15.61 2.22 3.72
CA GLY A 278 -16.33 2.72 2.56
C GLY A 278 -17.36 3.79 2.94
N PRO A 279 -18.23 4.17 2.02
CA PRO A 279 -19.33 5.09 2.30
C PRO A 279 -20.14 4.61 3.49
N ASN A 280 -20.36 5.52 4.45
CA ASN A 280 -20.87 5.19 5.77
C ASN A 280 -22.17 4.35 5.75
N ASP A 281 -23.12 4.72 4.91
CA ASP A 281 -24.40 4.02 4.83
C ASP A 281 -24.31 2.67 4.11
N GLN A 282 -23.40 2.54 3.13
CA GLN A 282 -23.16 1.27 2.46
C GLN A 282 -22.50 0.27 3.42
N VAL A 283 -21.52 0.73 4.21
CA VAL A 283 -20.90 -0.12 5.23
C VAL A 283 -21.90 -0.54 6.28
N LYS A 284 -22.77 0.38 6.73
CA LYS A 284 -23.86 0.03 7.65
C LYS A 284 -24.73 -1.09 7.09
N ALA A 285 -25.15 -0.96 5.82
CA ALA A 285 -26.01 -1.96 5.18
C ALA A 285 -25.34 -3.35 5.11
N VAL A 286 -24.02 -3.42 4.94
CA VAL A 286 -23.26 -4.68 4.99
C VAL A 286 -23.18 -5.20 6.42
N LEU A 287 -22.86 -4.34 7.39
CA LEU A 287 -22.74 -4.72 8.81
C LEU A 287 -24.03 -5.29 9.38
N ASP A 288 -25.19 -4.69 9.01
CA ASP A 288 -26.51 -5.14 9.45
C ASP A 288 -26.87 -6.57 8.98
N GLN A 289 -26.18 -7.08 7.95
CA GLN A 289 -26.40 -8.43 7.40
C GLN A 289 -25.45 -9.49 7.98
N LEU A 290 -24.48 -9.07 8.80
CA LEU A 290 -23.51 -10.00 9.37
C LEU A 290 -24.03 -10.63 10.67
N ASP A 291 -24.18 -11.95 10.67
CA ASP A 291 -24.57 -12.68 11.86
C ASP A 291 -23.56 -12.48 13.00
N GLY A 292 -24.09 -12.18 14.20
CA GLY A 292 -23.29 -11.98 15.41
C GLY A 292 -22.54 -10.65 15.49
N VAL A 293 -22.84 -9.71 14.58
CA VAL A 293 -22.29 -8.35 14.61
C VAL A 293 -23.32 -7.37 15.15
N TRP A 294 -22.91 -6.54 16.10
CA TRP A 294 -23.68 -5.39 16.56
C TRP A 294 -23.17 -4.13 15.87
N VAL A 295 -24.06 -3.38 15.25
CA VAL A 295 -23.72 -2.12 14.60
C VAL A 295 -23.86 -0.99 15.62
N GLU A 296 -22.78 -0.28 15.86
CA GLU A 296 -22.75 0.89 16.73
C GLU A 296 -22.51 2.14 15.91
N GLN A 297 -23.22 3.22 16.28
CA GLN A 297 -22.93 4.54 15.74
C GLN A 297 -22.03 5.28 16.71
N SER A 298 -20.90 5.74 16.20
CA SER A 298 -19.95 6.54 16.96
C SER A 298 -20.44 7.98 17.12
N PRO A 299 -19.91 8.76 18.08
CA PRO A 299 -20.32 10.16 18.29
C PRO A 299 -20.11 11.06 17.06
N ASP A 300 -19.20 10.69 16.15
CA ASP A 300 -18.97 11.38 14.88
C ASP A 300 -19.95 10.98 13.78
N GLY A 301 -20.94 10.11 14.09
CA GLY A 301 -21.98 9.66 13.16
C GLY A 301 -21.59 8.47 12.29
N THR A 302 -20.36 7.95 12.41
CA THR A 302 -19.89 6.79 11.63
C THR A 302 -20.36 5.47 12.24
N TYR A 303 -20.53 4.44 11.40
CA TYR A 303 -20.92 3.10 11.83
C TYR A 303 -19.73 2.16 11.93
N GLN A 304 -19.73 1.31 12.96
CA GLN A 304 -18.72 0.31 13.23
C GLN A 304 -19.36 -0.99 13.71
N GLY A 305 -18.81 -2.14 13.29
CA GLY A 305 -19.22 -3.45 13.75
C GLY A 305 -18.48 -3.85 15.04
N ARG A 306 -19.23 -4.45 15.96
CA ARG A 306 -18.68 -5.18 17.13
C ARG A 306 -19.20 -6.59 17.16
N TYR A 307 -18.45 -7.49 17.77
CA TYR A 307 -18.83 -8.89 17.91
C TYR A 307 -18.25 -9.49 19.20
N SER A 308 -18.75 -10.65 19.63
CA SER A 308 -18.14 -11.41 20.73
C SER A 308 -16.78 -11.96 20.28
N CYS A 309 -15.70 -11.65 21.01
CA CYS A 309 -14.36 -12.14 20.67
C CYS A 309 -14.29 -13.68 20.60
N GLN A 310 -15.18 -14.40 21.30
CA GLN A 310 -15.26 -15.86 21.26
C GLN A 310 -15.98 -16.38 20.01
N ASN A 311 -16.81 -15.55 19.36
CA ASN A 311 -17.60 -15.94 18.20
C ASN A 311 -17.41 -14.94 17.06
N PRO A 312 -16.26 -14.93 16.39
CA PRO A 312 -15.97 -14.03 15.29
C PRO A 312 -16.94 -14.29 14.11
N PRO A 313 -17.44 -13.22 13.45
CA PRO A 313 -18.31 -13.35 12.29
C PRO A 313 -17.57 -14.00 11.13
N ASN A 314 -18.34 -14.64 10.25
CA ASN A 314 -17.78 -15.25 9.05
C ASN A 314 -17.77 -14.23 7.90
N LEU A 315 -16.59 -13.62 7.64
CA LEU A 315 -16.39 -12.73 6.52
C LEU A 315 -15.68 -13.44 5.39
N HIS A 316 -16.25 -13.34 4.19
CA HIS A 316 -15.62 -13.84 2.99
C HIS A 316 -15.77 -12.86 1.84
N PHE A 317 -14.72 -12.78 1.03
CA PHE A 317 -14.69 -12.01 -0.20
C PHE A 317 -14.66 -12.96 -1.39
N THR A 318 -15.48 -12.69 -2.40
CA THR A 318 -15.32 -13.27 -3.72
C THR A 318 -14.69 -12.21 -4.63
N VAL A 319 -13.54 -12.52 -5.21
CA VAL A 319 -12.81 -11.66 -6.11
C VAL A 319 -12.23 -12.49 -7.26
N ALA A 320 -12.34 -11.98 -8.48
CA ALA A 320 -11.89 -12.70 -9.68
C ALA A 320 -12.42 -14.15 -9.78
N GLY A 321 -13.67 -14.38 -9.34
CA GLY A 321 -14.31 -15.70 -9.35
C GLY A 321 -13.85 -16.66 -8.25
N GLN A 322 -12.99 -16.26 -7.34
CA GLN A 322 -12.53 -17.07 -6.22
C GLN A 322 -12.99 -16.51 -4.87
N THR A 323 -13.47 -17.39 -3.99
CA THR A 323 -13.90 -17.00 -2.64
C THR A 323 -12.81 -17.27 -1.62
N PHE A 324 -12.56 -16.25 -0.78
CA PHE A 324 -11.58 -16.25 0.29
C PHE A 324 -12.26 -15.92 1.61
N LYS A 325 -12.00 -16.71 2.63
CA LYS A 325 -12.46 -16.44 4.00
C LYS A 325 -11.37 -15.68 4.75
N LEU A 326 -11.74 -14.57 5.41
CA LEU A 326 -10.83 -13.88 6.31
C LEU A 326 -10.66 -14.65 7.61
N SER A 327 -9.45 -14.63 8.15
CA SER A 327 -9.17 -15.18 9.47
C SER A 327 -9.79 -14.32 10.58
N SER A 328 -10.01 -14.92 11.76
CA SER A 328 -10.44 -14.17 12.94
C SER A 328 -9.49 -13.03 13.30
N ASP A 329 -8.19 -13.24 13.07
CA ASP A 329 -7.17 -12.23 13.35
C ASP A 329 -7.24 -11.06 12.35
N ALA A 330 -7.48 -11.35 11.07
CA ALA A 330 -7.62 -10.31 10.04
C ALA A 330 -8.81 -9.39 10.28
N ILE A 331 -9.93 -9.94 10.77
CA ILE A 331 -11.15 -9.16 11.02
C ILE A 331 -11.16 -8.45 12.37
N ASN A 332 -10.23 -8.76 13.26
CA ASN A 332 -10.15 -8.14 14.59
C ASN A 332 -9.28 -6.88 14.54
N PHE A 333 -9.86 -5.74 14.87
CA PHE A 333 -9.14 -4.48 15.00
C PHE A 333 -8.68 -4.20 16.44
N GLY A 334 -9.21 -4.90 17.41
CA GLY A 334 -8.93 -4.69 18.82
C GLY A 334 -10.11 -5.10 19.68
N TYR A 335 -9.98 -4.98 21.00
CA TYR A 335 -11.00 -5.43 21.94
C TYR A 335 -11.25 -4.43 23.07
N ALA A 336 -12.46 -4.49 23.62
CA ALA A 336 -12.85 -3.79 24.84
C ALA A 336 -13.66 -4.77 25.70
N GLY A 337 -13.02 -5.31 26.74
CA GLY A 337 -13.58 -6.41 27.54
C GLY A 337 -13.72 -7.69 26.72
N ASP A 338 -14.92 -8.24 26.64
CA ASP A 338 -15.29 -9.44 25.87
C ASP A 338 -15.74 -9.14 24.43
N LYS A 339 -15.77 -7.87 24.05
CA LYS A 339 -16.20 -7.39 22.73
C LYS A 339 -14.99 -7.02 21.88
N CYS A 340 -14.99 -7.55 20.67
CA CYS A 340 -14.03 -7.22 19.63
C CYS A 340 -14.60 -6.19 18.65
N PHE A 341 -13.74 -5.32 18.16
CA PHE A 341 -14.05 -4.40 17.07
C PHE A 341 -13.79 -5.08 15.74
N LEU A 342 -14.75 -5.02 14.86
CA LEU A 342 -14.55 -5.48 13.49
C LEU A 342 -13.58 -4.53 12.78
N ALA A 343 -12.61 -5.07 12.05
CA ALA A 343 -11.70 -4.26 11.22
C ALA A 343 -12.40 -3.69 9.96
N MET A 344 -13.68 -3.36 10.12
CA MET A 344 -14.51 -2.75 9.10
C MET A 344 -15.45 -1.72 9.74
N GLY A 345 -15.56 -0.55 9.11
CA GLY A 345 -16.46 0.51 9.54
C GLY A 345 -16.64 1.59 8.49
N GLY A 346 -17.74 2.32 8.57
CA GLY A 346 -18.05 3.39 7.65
C GLY A 346 -17.23 4.65 7.86
N THR A 347 -17.02 5.43 6.82
CA THR A 347 -16.34 6.74 6.87
C THR A 347 -17.22 7.77 6.19
N LEU A 348 -17.59 8.81 6.93
CA LEU A 348 -18.34 9.93 6.36
C LEU A 348 -17.44 10.74 5.40
N GLY A 349 -18.01 11.12 4.27
CA GLY A 349 -17.29 11.87 3.23
C GLY A 349 -16.41 11.01 2.34
N LEU A 350 -16.39 9.68 2.51
CA LEU A 350 -15.75 8.75 1.60
C LEU A 350 -16.80 8.22 0.60
N ASN A 351 -16.48 8.26 -0.69
CA ASN A 351 -17.36 7.82 -1.77
C ASN A 351 -17.00 6.43 -2.29
N ASP A 352 -15.74 6.03 -2.16
CA ASP A 352 -15.21 4.74 -2.58
C ASP A 352 -15.02 3.77 -1.41
N TRP A 353 -15.06 2.47 -1.69
CA TRP A 353 -14.57 1.46 -0.76
C TRP A 353 -13.04 1.36 -0.81
N ILE A 354 -12.44 1.26 0.38
CA ILE A 354 -11.01 1.03 0.57
C ILE A 354 -10.84 -0.32 1.25
N LEU A 355 -10.21 -1.24 0.55
CA LEU A 355 -9.91 -2.58 1.02
C LEU A 355 -8.47 -2.61 1.54
N GLY A 356 -8.32 -2.37 2.83
CA GLY A 356 -7.03 -2.28 3.49
C GLY A 356 -6.38 -3.63 3.77
N SER A 357 -5.34 -3.62 4.61
CA SER A 357 -4.57 -4.82 4.95
C SER A 357 -5.41 -6.01 5.43
N PRO A 358 -6.55 -5.86 6.14
CA PRO A 358 -7.40 -7.00 6.46
C PRO A 358 -7.90 -7.77 5.23
N PHE A 359 -8.25 -7.06 4.16
CA PHE A 359 -8.60 -7.70 2.89
C PHE A 359 -7.38 -8.40 2.27
N MET A 360 -6.21 -7.79 2.29
CA MET A 360 -5.01 -8.39 1.71
C MET A 360 -4.49 -9.63 2.48
N GLU A 361 -4.93 -9.83 3.72
CA GLU A 361 -4.66 -11.04 4.50
C GLU A 361 -5.49 -12.26 4.04
N LEU A 362 -6.34 -12.12 3.00
CA LEU A 362 -7.09 -13.24 2.40
C LEU A 362 -6.18 -14.33 1.77
N GLY A 363 -4.95 -13.95 1.40
CA GLY A 363 -4.00 -14.84 0.74
C GLY A 363 -2.80 -14.09 0.16
N SER A 364 -2.37 -14.50 -1.03
CA SER A 364 -1.40 -13.76 -1.83
C SER A 364 -2.12 -12.82 -2.79
N VAL A 365 -1.76 -11.54 -2.75
CA VAL A 365 -2.27 -10.50 -3.66
C VAL A 365 -1.13 -10.03 -4.55
N ILE A 366 -1.28 -10.18 -5.86
CA ILE A 366 -0.30 -9.86 -6.88
C ILE A 366 -0.75 -8.60 -7.62
N PHE A 367 0.16 -7.67 -7.82
CA PHE A 367 -0.06 -6.45 -8.57
C PHE A 367 0.89 -6.43 -9.76
N ASN A 368 0.36 -6.37 -10.96
CA ASN A 368 1.15 -6.41 -12.18
C ASN A 368 0.96 -5.11 -12.98
N TYR A 369 2.00 -4.29 -13.02
CA TYR A 369 1.98 -3.02 -13.75
C TYR A 369 1.94 -3.19 -15.26
N ASP A 370 2.50 -4.28 -15.80
CA ASP A 370 2.56 -4.51 -17.25
C ASP A 370 1.18 -4.76 -17.84
N THR A 371 0.38 -5.56 -17.12
CA THR A 371 -0.98 -5.91 -17.51
C THR A 371 -2.05 -5.07 -16.83
N ARG A 372 -1.66 -4.24 -15.86
CA ARG A 372 -2.56 -3.47 -14.99
C ARG A 372 -3.63 -4.34 -14.32
N ARG A 373 -3.28 -5.55 -13.93
CA ARG A 373 -4.19 -6.52 -13.32
C ARG A 373 -3.73 -6.88 -11.91
N MET A 374 -4.70 -7.16 -11.07
CA MET A 374 -4.45 -7.79 -9.77
C MET A 374 -4.77 -9.28 -9.85
N GLY A 375 -3.90 -10.09 -9.26
CA GLY A 375 -4.06 -11.53 -9.12
C GLY A 375 -4.30 -11.90 -7.66
N PHE A 376 -5.13 -12.89 -7.43
CA PHE A 376 -5.49 -13.37 -6.09
C PHE A 376 -5.28 -14.88 -6.03
N ALA A 377 -4.60 -15.36 -4.99
CA ALA A 377 -4.37 -16.78 -4.79
C ALA A 377 -4.41 -17.12 -3.29
N LYS A 378 -4.82 -18.34 -2.96
CA LYS A 378 -4.68 -18.84 -1.59
C LYS A 378 -3.20 -18.95 -1.25
N ALA A 379 -2.83 -18.50 -0.05
CA ALA A 379 -1.48 -18.67 0.47
C ALA A 379 -1.28 -20.08 1.09
N ARG A 380 -0.05 -20.60 1.00
CA ARG A 380 0.36 -21.83 1.68
C ARG A 380 0.59 -21.64 3.16
#